data_cf723ee204cbcacc1c1710047fcdbfce
#
_entry.id   cf723ee204cbcacc1c1710047fcdbfce
#
_cell.length_a   1.000
_cell.length_b   1.000
_cell.length_c   1.000
_cell.angle_alpha   90.00
_cell.angle_beta   90.00
_cell.angle_gamma   90.00
#
_symmetry.space_group_name_H-M   'P 1'
#
loop_
_entity.id
_entity.type
_entity.pdbx_description
1 polymer ?
#
loop_
_entity_poly.entity_id
_entity_poly.type
_entity_poly.pdbx_seq_one_letter_code
_entity_poly.pdbx_strand_id
1 'polypeptide(L)'
;MLAYFMDAEITVSAKLVQIMYVLSGLFSIYCGVRAWMKKDNKYYLPTGLFWTLLGVVVAFGQWLPPIVSGIIVAIICVPAGLKLVRRGNLEAASKEEQVRNFKKIGMKIFIPALGAAVFTILISIFLPGWSSLIGSLFATIFGVILLVMWNKENKPMVFLEEGRRFLDMSSAVFIMPLLLSCLGAVFTRAGVGDAVSTLFGSIIPAGNLYIGIIAYAVGMVLFTAIMGNAFAAITVMTVGVGVPFVISLGANPLYMVTLAMTSGYCGTLLTPMAANFNIVPGVYLEIKDKYGIIKMQVIPSLIMLTFQIIYMCIAAGFSF
;
A
#
# COMPACT_ATOMS: atom_id res chain seq x y z
N MET A 1 -20.54 1.15 16.78
CA MET A 1 -19.58 2.24 16.47
C MET A 1 -19.32 3.14 17.68
N LEU A 2 -20.29 3.86 18.25
CA LEU A 2 -20.10 4.71 19.45
C LEU A 2 -19.46 3.93 20.61
N ALA A 3 -19.91 2.72 20.90
CA ALA A 3 -19.34 1.89 21.96
C ALA A 3 -17.82 1.67 21.80
N TYR A 4 -17.34 1.45 20.57
CA TYR A 4 -15.91 1.29 20.27
C TYR A 4 -15.09 2.54 20.66
N PHE A 5 -15.60 3.73 20.37
CA PHE A 5 -14.88 4.97 20.69
C PHE A 5 -14.98 5.35 22.17
N MET A 6 -16.01 4.87 22.88
CA MET A 6 -16.18 5.08 24.32
C MET A 6 -15.48 4.02 25.18
N ASP A 7 -15.05 2.92 24.59
CA ASP A 7 -14.37 1.85 25.29
C ASP A 7 -12.98 2.31 25.78
N ALA A 8 -12.74 2.20 27.09
CA ALA A 8 -11.49 2.61 27.72
C ALA A 8 -10.34 1.62 27.46
N GLU A 9 -10.64 0.36 27.11
CA GLU A 9 -9.61 -0.66 26.82
C GLU A 9 -8.99 -0.44 25.43
N ILE A 10 -9.68 0.26 24.53
CA ILE A 10 -9.17 0.54 23.18
C ILE A 10 -8.22 1.73 23.22
N THR A 11 -7.00 1.52 22.76
CA THR A 11 -5.96 2.56 22.73
C THR A 11 -6.36 3.75 21.86
N VAL A 12 -5.90 4.94 22.23
CA VAL A 12 -6.13 6.18 21.46
C VAL A 12 -5.59 6.02 20.01
N SER A 13 -4.47 5.34 19.85
CA SER A 13 -3.89 5.02 18.55
C SER A 13 -4.88 4.24 17.66
N ALA A 14 -5.49 3.19 18.18
CA ALA A 14 -6.47 2.39 17.44
C ALA A 14 -7.72 3.20 17.06
N LYS A 15 -8.20 4.07 17.98
CA LYS A 15 -9.32 4.97 17.70
C LYS A 15 -9.00 5.96 16.57
N LEU A 16 -7.81 6.56 16.57
CA LEU A 16 -7.39 7.49 15.52
C LEU A 16 -7.25 6.81 14.16
N VAL A 17 -6.67 5.61 14.11
CA VAL A 17 -6.60 4.80 12.88
C VAL A 17 -8.01 4.49 12.37
N GLN A 18 -8.93 4.15 13.26
CA GLN A 18 -10.31 3.87 12.88
C GLN A 18 -11.03 5.13 12.35
N ILE A 19 -10.79 6.30 12.94
CA ILE A 19 -11.29 7.58 12.40
C ILE A 19 -10.77 7.81 10.97
N MET A 20 -9.49 7.54 10.74
CA MET A 20 -8.90 7.66 9.39
C MET A 20 -9.59 6.73 8.39
N TYR A 21 -9.84 5.46 8.75
CA TYR A 21 -10.57 4.53 7.87
C TYR A 21 -12.01 5.00 7.62
N VAL A 22 -12.72 5.49 8.63
CA VAL A 22 -14.08 6.03 8.47
C VAL A 22 -14.07 7.24 7.53
N LEU A 23 -13.17 8.20 7.71
CA LEU A 23 -13.05 9.37 6.83
C LEU A 23 -12.72 8.98 5.39
N SER A 24 -11.76 8.08 5.20
CA SER A 24 -11.36 7.57 3.88
C SER A 24 -12.50 6.82 3.18
N GLY A 25 -13.22 5.98 3.95
CA GLY A 25 -14.38 5.24 3.43
C GLY A 25 -15.54 6.17 3.08
N LEU A 26 -15.85 7.17 3.91
CA LEU A 26 -16.88 8.18 3.62
C LEU A 26 -16.51 8.99 2.38
N PHE A 27 -15.22 9.32 2.19
CA PHE A 27 -14.76 9.98 0.97
C PHE A 27 -14.95 9.09 -0.26
N SER A 28 -14.68 7.79 -0.16
CA SER A 28 -14.95 6.82 -1.23
C SER A 28 -16.45 6.73 -1.56
N ILE A 29 -17.31 6.69 -0.53
CA ILE A 29 -18.78 6.73 -0.70
C ILE A 29 -19.20 8.03 -1.42
N TYR A 30 -18.66 9.16 -1.00
CA TYR A 30 -18.89 10.44 -1.68
C TYR A 30 -18.55 10.37 -3.17
N CYS A 31 -17.40 9.79 -3.52
CA CYS A 31 -17.00 9.60 -4.92
C CYS A 31 -17.99 8.73 -5.69
N GLY A 32 -18.48 7.64 -5.08
CA GLY A 32 -19.48 6.76 -5.68
C GLY A 32 -20.82 7.47 -5.92
N VAL A 33 -21.33 8.17 -4.92
CA VAL A 33 -22.56 8.96 -5.03
C VAL A 33 -22.44 10.05 -6.09
N ARG A 34 -21.32 10.74 -6.15
CA ARG A 34 -21.06 11.76 -7.17
C ARG A 34 -21.00 11.19 -8.58
N ALA A 35 -20.47 9.96 -8.75
CA ALA A 35 -20.48 9.27 -10.05
C ALA A 35 -21.91 8.98 -10.51
N TRP A 36 -22.80 8.56 -9.59
CA TRP A 36 -24.24 8.37 -9.91
C TRP A 36 -24.97 9.67 -10.23
N MET A 37 -24.65 10.75 -9.51
CA MET A 37 -25.34 12.04 -9.71
C MET A 37 -24.90 12.74 -10.99
N LYS A 38 -23.60 12.79 -11.27
CA LYS A 38 -23.05 13.53 -12.44
C LYS A 38 -23.20 12.77 -13.73
N LYS A 39 -23.25 11.41 -13.71
CA LYS A 39 -23.31 10.53 -14.89
C LYS A 39 -22.21 10.83 -15.93
N ASP A 40 -21.01 11.19 -15.44
CA ASP A 40 -19.90 11.72 -16.24
C ASP A 40 -19.33 10.71 -17.24
N ASN A 41 -19.66 9.42 -17.09
CA ASN A 41 -19.21 8.37 -18.00
C ASN A 41 -20.32 7.35 -18.29
N LYS A 42 -20.19 6.61 -19.38
CA LYS A 42 -21.14 5.55 -19.78
C LYS A 42 -21.33 4.47 -18.70
N TYR A 43 -20.31 4.24 -17.87
CA TYR A 43 -20.27 3.21 -16.83
C TYR A 43 -20.48 3.79 -15.42
N TYR A 44 -21.24 4.88 -15.29
CA TYR A 44 -21.47 5.58 -14.03
C TYR A 44 -22.10 4.69 -12.95
N LEU A 45 -22.98 3.74 -13.34
CA LEU A 45 -23.60 2.80 -12.40
C LEU A 45 -22.58 1.84 -11.76
N PRO A 46 -21.80 1.02 -12.52
CA PRO A 46 -20.81 0.14 -11.93
C PRO A 46 -19.66 0.91 -11.27
N THR A 47 -19.29 2.08 -11.76
CA THR A 47 -18.26 2.94 -11.12
C THR A 47 -18.75 3.45 -9.76
N GLY A 48 -19.98 3.94 -9.68
CA GLY A 48 -20.58 4.38 -8.43
C GLY A 48 -20.76 3.24 -7.43
N LEU A 49 -21.20 2.07 -7.88
CA LEU A 49 -21.31 0.88 -7.05
C LEU A 49 -19.95 0.47 -6.47
N PHE A 50 -18.93 0.43 -7.31
CA PHE A 50 -17.56 0.10 -6.91
C PHE A 50 -17.07 1.00 -5.75
N TRP A 51 -17.09 2.32 -5.94
CA TRP A 51 -16.60 3.26 -4.95
C TRP A 51 -17.44 3.29 -3.68
N THR A 52 -18.76 3.14 -3.78
CA THR A 52 -19.67 3.12 -2.63
C THR A 52 -19.44 1.87 -1.77
N LEU A 53 -19.41 0.69 -2.39
CA LEU A 53 -19.22 -0.56 -1.67
C LEU A 53 -17.80 -0.67 -1.09
N LEU A 54 -16.77 -0.23 -1.82
CA LEU A 54 -15.40 -0.15 -1.31
C LEU A 54 -15.36 0.78 -0.08
N GLY A 55 -16.01 1.95 -0.17
CA GLY A 55 -16.10 2.88 0.94
C GLY A 55 -16.81 2.31 2.18
N VAL A 56 -17.85 1.52 1.99
CA VAL A 56 -18.54 0.82 3.08
C VAL A 56 -17.61 -0.17 3.78
N VAL A 57 -16.86 -0.97 3.03
CA VAL A 57 -15.90 -1.92 3.63
C VAL A 57 -14.78 -1.19 4.34
N VAL A 58 -14.22 -0.13 3.77
CA VAL A 58 -13.14 0.65 4.39
C VAL A 58 -13.62 1.37 5.65
N ALA A 59 -14.81 1.99 5.63
CA ALA A 59 -15.33 2.73 6.78
C ALA A 59 -15.81 1.82 7.91
N PHE A 60 -16.49 0.74 7.57
CA PHE A 60 -17.29 -0.05 8.53
C PHE A 60 -16.84 -1.51 8.63
N GLY A 61 -15.81 -1.93 7.91
CA GLY A 61 -15.35 -3.32 7.85
C GLY A 61 -15.05 -3.94 9.22
N GLN A 62 -14.63 -3.14 10.20
CA GLN A 62 -14.40 -3.61 11.58
C GLN A 62 -15.69 -4.05 12.28
N TRP A 63 -16.84 -3.47 11.91
CA TRP A 63 -18.14 -3.79 12.52
C TRP A 63 -18.98 -4.73 11.67
N LEU A 64 -18.56 -4.98 10.44
CA LEU A 64 -19.24 -5.94 9.55
C LEU A 64 -18.76 -7.37 9.87
N PRO A 65 -19.66 -8.37 9.81
CA PRO A 65 -19.22 -9.76 9.82
C PRO A 65 -18.22 -10.02 8.70
N PRO A 66 -17.12 -10.77 8.96
CA PRO A 66 -16.09 -11.04 7.95
C PRO A 66 -16.63 -11.59 6.62
N ILE A 67 -17.67 -12.42 6.69
CA ILE A 67 -18.33 -13.00 5.52
C ILE A 67 -19.01 -11.92 4.66
N VAL A 68 -19.62 -10.92 5.29
CA VAL A 68 -20.29 -9.81 4.59
C VAL A 68 -19.23 -8.94 3.89
N SER A 69 -18.14 -8.59 4.57
CA SER A 69 -17.03 -7.87 3.97
C SER A 69 -16.42 -8.63 2.79
N GLY A 70 -16.24 -9.95 2.93
CA GLY A 70 -15.76 -10.81 1.84
C GLY A 70 -16.71 -10.85 0.63
N ILE A 71 -18.02 -10.95 0.86
CA ILE A 71 -19.02 -10.91 -0.21
C ILE A 71 -19.00 -9.56 -0.93
N ILE A 72 -18.94 -8.44 -0.20
CA ILE A 72 -18.85 -7.11 -0.79
C ILE A 72 -17.60 -6.98 -1.65
N VAL A 73 -16.44 -7.44 -1.16
CA VAL A 73 -15.18 -7.43 -1.94
C VAL A 73 -15.33 -8.28 -3.21
N ALA A 74 -15.94 -9.45 -3.13
CA ALA A 74 -16.20 -10.29 -4.31
C ALA A 74 -17.11 -9.58 -5.33
N ILE A 75 -18.16 -8.89 -4.87
CA ILE A 75 -19.07 -8.12 -5.74
C ILE A 75 -18.33 -7.00 -6.46
N ILE A 76 -17.50 -6.24 -5.79
CA ILE A 76 -16.76 -5.12 -6.42
C ILE A 76 -15.65 -5.60 -7.38
N CYS A 77 -15.15 -6.83 -7.22
CA CYS A 77 -14.21 -7.42 -8.18
C CYS A 77 -14.81 -7.63 -9.57
N VAL A 78 -16.11 -7.89 -9.66
CA VAL A 78 -16.78 -8.14 -10.95
C VAL A 78 -16.71 -6.91 -11.87
N PRO A 79 -17.22 -5.72 -11.50
CA PRO A 79 -17.11 -4.55 -12.36
C PRO A 79 -15.66 -4.10 -12.60
N ALA A 80 -14.76 -4.32 -11.64
CA ALA A 80 -13.33 -4.03 -11.81
C ALA A 80 -12.68 -4.95 -12.85
N GLY A 81 -12.90 -6.25 -12.76
CA GLY A 81 -12.37 -7.25 -13.71
C GLY A 81 -12.93 -7.11 -15.11
N LEU A 82 -14.20 -6.75 -15.24
CA LEU A 82 -14.85 -6.47 -16.52
C LEU A 82 -14.50 -5.08 -17.10
N LYS A 83 -13.60 -4.32 -16.45
CA LYS A 83 -13.19 -2.98 -16.86
C LYS A 83 -14.36 -1.99 -17.00
N LEU A 84 -15.40 -2.18 -16.19
CA LEU A 84 -16.59 -1.31 -16.16
C LEU A 84 -16.40 -0.12 -15.20
N VAL A 85 -15.39 -0.18 -14.33
CA VAL A 85 -14.99 0.95 -13.48
C VAL A 85 -14.10 1.86 -14.31
N ARG A 86 -14.61 3.04 -14.65
CA ARG A 86 -13.91 3.96 -15.55
C ARG A 86 -13.92 5.38 -14.98
N ARG A 87 -12.88 6.11 -15.34
CA ARG A 87 -12.71 7.53 -15.05
C ARG A 87 -13.89 8.35 -15.58
N GLY A 88 -14.40 9.28 -14.76
CA GLY A 88 -15.33 10.32 -15.20
C GLY A 88 -14.64 11.39 -16.04
N ASN A 89 -15.44 12.21 -16.73
CA ASN A 89 -14.96 13.39 -17.46
C ASN A 89 -14.66 14.55 -16.49
N LEU A 90 -13.65 14.34 -15.63
CA LEU A 90 -13.13 15.39 -14.77
C LEU A 90 -11.99 16.09 -15.50
N GLU A 91 -12.23 17.33 -15.92
CA GLU A 91 -11.21 18.15 -16.56
C GLU A 91 -10.09 18.46 -15.57
N ALA A 92 -8.85 18.27 -15.99
CA ALA A 92 -7.71 18.79 -15.25
C ALA A 92 -7.72 20.32 -15.33
N ALA A 93 -7.13 20.99 -14.33
CA ALA A 93 -6.93 22.44 -14.38
C ALA A 93 -6.27 22.85 -15.70
N SER A 94 -6.68 23.97 -16.29
CA SER A 94 -6.10 24.46 -17.53
C SER A 94 -4.59 24.68 -17.38
N LYS A 95 -3.85 24.60 -18.50
CA LYS A 95 -2.39 24.85 -18.47
C LYS A 95 -2.05 26.21 -17.89
N GLU A 96 -2.87 27.22 -18.16
CA GLU A 96 -2.69 28.58 -17.63
C GLU A 96 -2.87 28.61 -16.11
N GLU A 97 -3.87 27.90 -15.60
CA GLU A 97 -4.12 27.76 -14.17
C GLU A 97 -3.01 26.97 -13.47
N GLN A 98 -2.52 25.90 -14.08
CA GLN A 98 -1.37 25.13 -13.56
C GLN A 98 -0.12 26.01 -13.45
N VAL A 99 0.19 26.80 -14.49
CA VAL A 99 1.33 27.73 -14.48
C VAL A 99 1.14 28.84 -13.45
N ARG A 100 -0.07 29.38 -13.32
CA ARG A 100 -0.40 30.39 -12.30
C ARG A 100 -0.18 29.84 -10.89
N ASN A 101 -0.69 28.64 -10.60
CA ASN A 101 -0.55 28.00 -9.30
C ASN A 101 0.91 27.62 -9.02
N PHE A 102 1.64 27.16 -10.03
CA PHE A 102 3.08 26.90 -9.90
C PHE A 102 3.87 28.17 -9.56
N LYS A 103 3.56 29.31 -10.20
CA LYS A 103 4.20 30.60 -9.85
C LYS A 103 3.90 31.05 -8.42
N LYS A 104 2.70 30.76 -7.89
CA LYS A 104 2.32 31.10 -6.51
C LYS A 104 2.99 30.19 -5.47
N ILE A 105 3.00 28.89 -5.69
CA ILE A 105 3.39 27.88 -4.71
C ILE A 105 4.84 27.41 -4.93
N GLY A 106 5.24 27.20 -6.19
CA GLY A 106 6.58 26.75 -6.58
C GLY A 106 6.99 25.45 -5.89
N MET A 107 8.25 25.39 -5.49
CA MET A 107 8.84 24.23 -4.81
C MET A 107 8.21 23.93 -3.43
N LYS A 108 7.45 24.86 -2.84
CA LYS A 108 6.77 24.65 -1.55
C LYS A 108 5.75 23.52 -1.61
N ILE A 109 5.30 23.08 -2.82
CA ILE A 109 4.39 21.96 -2.99
C ILE A 109 4.96 20.62 -2.44
N PHE A 110 6.27 20.51 -2.33
CA PHE A 110 6.91 19.33 -1.73
C PHE A 110 6.84 19.31 -0.20
N ILE A 111 6.53 20.42 0.47
CA ILE A 111 6.42 20.47 1.94
C ILE A 111 5.31 19.55 2.47
N PRO A 112 4.08 19.56 1.94
CA PRO A 112 3.06 18.58 2.35
C PRO A 112 3.47 17.13 2.12
N ALA A 113 4.15 16.83 1.01
CA ALA A 113 4.62 15.48 0.70
C ALA A 113 5.71 15.01 1.68
N LEU A 114 6.69 15.86 1.98
CA LEU A 114 7.71 15.59 3.01
C LEU A 114 7.08 15.50 4.40
N GLY A 115 6.00 16.23 4.66
CA GLY A 115 5.23 16.14 5.90
C GLY A 115 4.80 14.72 6.22
N ALA A 116 4.45 13.91 5.23
CA ALA A 116 4.07 12.52 5.46
C ALA A 116 5.21 11.71 6.09
N ALA A 117 6.43 11.84 5.58
CA ALA A 117 7.60 11.17 6.15
C ALA A 117 7.93 11.73 7.54
N VAL A 118 7.94 13.04 7.70
CA VAL A 118 8.28 13.71 8.97
C VAL A 118 7.30 13.31 10.07
N PHE A 119 5.98 13.40 9.84
CA PHE A 119 5.00 13.01 10.86
C PHE A 119 5.05 11.52 11.18
N THR A 120 5.29 10.66 10.19
CA THR A 120 5.45 9.22 10.43
C THR A 120 6.66 8.92 11.31
N ILE A 121 7.81 9.57 11.05
CA ILE A 121 9.02 9.43 11.86
C ILE A 121 8.78 9.97 13.27
N LEU A 122 8.18 11.15 13.41
CA LEU A 122 7.89 11.75 14.71
C LEU A 122 6.98 10.84 15.55
N ILE A 123 5.91 10.29 14.96
CA ILE A 123 5.03 9.33 15.66
C ILE A 123 5.83 8.11 16.12
N SER A 124 6.68 7.55 15.26
CA SER A 124 7.46 6.35 15.59
C SER A 124 8.47 6.58 16.72
N ILE A 125 9.05 7.78 16.80
CA ILE A 125 10.06 8.12 17.82
C ILE A 125 9.40 8.54 19.15
N PHE A 126 8.41 9.43 19.10
CA PHE A 126 7.85 10.05 20.31
C PHE A 126 6.66 9.28 20.90
N LEU A 127 6.01 8.43 20.10
CA LEU A 127 4.85 7.66 20.51
C LEU A 127 5.06 6.17 20.19
N PRO A 128 6.00 5.49 20.87
CA PRO A 128 6.26 4.06 20.64
C PRO A 128 4.98 3.25 20.89
N GLY A 129 4.67 2.34 19.97
CA GLY A 129 3.43 1.55 20.00
C GLY A 129 2.24 2.18 19.28
N TRP A 130 2.35 3.42 18.81
CA TRP A 130 1.33 4.02 17.95
C TRP A 130 1.51 3.58 16.50
N SER A 131 0.39 3.47 15.76
CA SER A 131 0.43 3.13 14.34
C SER A 131 1.05 4.26 13.52
N SER A 132 2.02 3.92 12.66
CA SER A 132 2.64 4.86 11.71
C SER A 132 1.62 5.49 10.73
N LEU A 133 0.46 4.85 10.52
CA LEU A 133 -0.64 5.38 9.71
C LEU A 133 -1.18 6.71 10.25
N ILE A 134 -1.07 6.96 11.56
CA ILE A 134 -1.49 8.22 12.17
C ILE A 134 -0.64 9.38 11.65
N GLY A 135 0.64 9.12 11.34
CA GLY A 135 1.51 10.11 10.70
C GLY A 135 0.96 10.61 9.36
N SER A 136 0.40 9.71 8.55
CA SER A 136 -0.23 10.08 7.28
C SER A 136 -1.53 10.88 7.46
N LEU A 137 -2.31 10.62 8.51
CA LEU A 137 -3.49 11.42 8.86
C LEU A 137 -3.09 12.86 9.20
N PHE A 138 -2.12 13.04 10.10
CA PHE A 138 -1.63 14.38 10.45
C PHE A 138 -0.99 15.10 9.26
N ALA A 139 -0.23 14.38 8.43
CA ALA A 139 0.36 14.94 7.22
C ALA A 139 -0.70 15.42 6.23
N THR A 140 -1.81 14.67 6.07
CA THR A 140 -2.91 15.07 5.20
C THR A 140 -3.58 16.35 5.72
N ILE A 141 -3.90 16.41 7.00
CA ILE A 141 -4.49 17.60 7.63
C ILE A 141 -3.55 18.81 7.49
N PHE A 142 -2.28 18.62 7.81
CA PHE A 142 -1.24 19.65 7.66
C PHE A 142 -1.12 20.14 6.21
N GLY A 143 -1.10 19.21 5.25
CA GLY A 143 -1.03 19.55 3.84
C GLY A 143 -2.22 20.37 3.37
N VAL A 144 -3.45 20.00 3.77
CA VAL A 144 -4.67 20.77 3.45
C VAL A 144 -4.60 22.17 4.04
N ILE A 145 -4.20 22.29 5.30
CA ILE A 145 -4.05 23.61 5.98
C ILE A 145 -3.06 24.49 5.22
N LEU A 146 -1.87 23.94 4.88
CA LEU A 146 -0.86 24.71 4.14
C LEU A 146 -1.36 25.16 2.77
N LEU A 147 -2.01 24.28 2.01
CA LEU A 147 -2.52 24.59 0.68
C LEU A 147 -3.60 25.68 0.72
N VAL A 148 -4.47 25.67 1.73
CA VAL A 148 -5.47 26.73 1.95
C VAL A 148 -4.80 28.05 2.37
N MET A 149 -3.78 28.01 3.21
CA MET A 149 -3.02 29.20 3.64
C MET A 149 -2.27 29.85 2.46
N TRP A 150 -1.68 29.05 1.58
CA TRP A 150 -0.94 29.58 0.43
C TRP A 150 -1.84 30.12 -0.70
N ASN A 151 -3.01 29.52 -0.86
CA ASN A 151 -3.99 30.00 -1.83
C ASN A 151 -5.41 29.82 -1.29
N LYS A 152 -6.05 30.94 -0.93
CA LYS A 152 -7.44 30.98 -0.41
C LYS A 152 -8.50 30.49 -1.41
N GLU A 153 -8.14 30.31 -2.67
CA GLU A 153 -9.01 29.70 -3.69
C GLU A 153 -9.15 28.19 -3.48
N ASN A 154 -8.22 27.56 -2.74
CA ASN A 154 -8.26 26.14 -2.36
C ASN A 154 -9.31 25.89 -1.27
N LYS A 155 -10.59 25.96 -1.66
CA LYS A 155 -11.70 25.65 -0.76
C LYS A 155 -11.75 24.13 -0.47
N PRO A 156 -12.35 23.70 0.65
CA PRO A 156 -12.52 22.26 0.95
C PRO A 156 -13.20 21.47 -0.18
N MET A 157 -14.12 22.11 -0.93
CA MET A 157 -14.77 21.47 -2.07
C MET A 157 -13.79 21.18 -3.22
N VAL A 158 -12.81 22.06 -3.44
CA VAL A 158 -11.74 21.81 -4.45
C VAL A 158 -10.92 20.59 -4.06
N PHE A 159 -10.58 20.46 -2.78
CA PHE A 159 -9.89 19.28 -2.27
C PHE A 159 -10.69 17.99 -2.51
N LEU A 160 -12.00 18.00 -2.27
CA LEU A 160 -12.86 16.83 -2.50
C LEU A 160 -12.99 16.47 -3.99
N GLU A 161 -13.13 17.46 -4.88
CA GLU A 161 -13.24 17.21 -6.32
C GLU A 161 -11.90 16.76 -6.93
N GLU A 162 -10.78 17.35 -6.54
CA GLU A 162 -9.45 16.90 -6.96
C GLU A 162 -9.12 15.52 -6.42
N GLY A 163 -9.42 15.25 -5.14
CA GLY A 163 -9.26 13.91 -4.56
C GLY A 163 -10.12 12.87 -5.31
N ARG A 164 -11.37 13.22 -5.68
CA ARG A 164 -12.21 12.36 -6.53
C ARG A 164 -11.54 12.10 -7.88
N ARG A 165 -10.98 13.13 -8.52
CA ARG A 165 -10.26 12.99 -9.79
C ARG A 165 -9.09 12.01 -9.68
N PHE A 166 -8.30 12.08 -8.59
CA PHE A 166 -7.22 11.15 -8.34
C PHE A 166 -7.70 9.70 -8.12
N LEU A 167 -8.76 9.50 -7.34
CA LEU A 167 -9.35 8.18 -7.15
C LEU A 167 -9.89 7.61 -8.47
N ASP A 168 -10.59 8.41 -9.25
CA ASP A 168 -11.11 7.98 -10.56
C ASP A 168 -10.00 7.64 -11.56
N MET A 169 -8.84 8.31 -11.50
CA MET A 169 -7.66 7.96 -12.31
C MET A 169 -7.10 6.59 -11.95
N SER A 170 -7.08 6.24 -10.67
CA SER A 170 -6.63 4.93 -10.18
C SER A 170 -7.63 3.84 -10.46
N SER A 171 -8.94 4.18 -10.44
CA SER A 171 -10.02 3.31 -10.87
C SER A 171 -9.92 1.87 -10.32
N ALA A 172 -10.08 0.87 -11.20
CA ALA A 172 -10.05 -0.55 -10.85
C ALA A 172 -8.70 -1.03 -10.30
N VAL A 173 -7.61 -0.28 -10.50
CA VAL A 173 -6.28 -0.65 -9.99
C VAL A 173 -6.25 -0.66 -8.46
N PHE A 174 -7.11 0.11 -7.79
CA PHE A 174 -7.22 0.13 -6.33
C PHE A 174 -7.62 -1.20 -5.71
N ILE A 175 -8.33 -2.07 -6.44
CA ILE A 175 -8.72 -3.39 -5.93
C ILE A 175 -7.55 -4.37 -5.88
N MET A 176 -6.52 -4.17 -6.72
CA MET A 176 -5.38 -5.10 -6.83
C MET A 176 -4.66 -5.32 -5.49
N PRO A 177 -4.24 -4.29 -4.74
CA PRO A 177 -3.58 -4.49 -3.44
C PRO A 177 -4.46 -5.23 -2.44
N LEU A 178 -5.76 -4.98 -2.44
CA LEU A 178 -6.71 -5.65 -1.56
C LEU A 178 -6.80 -7.15 -1.86
N LEU A 179 -6.95 -7.52 -3.14
CA LEU A 179 -7.00 -8.92 -3.57
C LEU A 179 -5.68 -9.65 -3.28
N LEU A 180 -4.56 -9.01 -3.56
CA LEU A 180 -3.24 -9.59 -3.31
C LEU A 180 -2.98 -9.80 -1.81
N SER A 181 -3.49 -8.93 -0.94
CA SER A 181 -3.41 -9.13 0.51
C SER A 181 -4.20 -10.37 0.97
N CYS A 182 -5.38 -10.61 0.38
CA CYS A 182 -6.16 -11.82 0.67
C CYS A 182 -5.43 -13.09 0.22
N LEU A 183 -4.66 -13.03 -0.86
CA LEU A 183 -3.93 -14.17 -1.41
C LEU A 183 -2.90 -14.73 -0.41
N GLY A 184 -2.23 -13.87 0.37
CA GLY A 184 -1.29 -14.29 1.41
C GLY A 184 -1.94 -15.19 2.46
N ALA A 185 -3.14 -14.83 2.93
CA ALA A 185 -3.90 -15.65 3.88
C ALA A 185 -4.33 -17.00 3.29
N VAL A 186 -4.71 -17.01 2.00
CA VAL A 186 -5.05 -18.25 1.27
C VAL A 186 -3.83 -19.17 1.16
N PHE A 187 -2.68 -18.64 0.79
CA PHE A 187 -1.44 -19.42 0.66
C PHE A 187 -0.97 -20.01 1.98
N THR A 188 -1.08 -19.25 3.07
CA THR A 188 -0.76 -19.76 4.41
C THR A 188 -1.65 -20.94 4.77
N ARG A 189 -2.97 -20.84 4.53
CA ARG A 189 -3.92 -21.94 4.80
C ARG A 189 -3.75 -23.15 3.87
N ALA A 190 -3.28 -22.92 2.65
CA ALA A 190 -3.02 -23.96 1.67
C ALA A 190 -1.69 -24.69 1.91
N GLY A 191 -0.92 -24.36 2.95
CA GLY A 191 0.35 -25.01 3.26
C GLY A 191 1.46 -24.68 2.26
N VAL A 192 1.37 -23.54 1.55
CA VAL A 192 2.39 -23.13 0.56
C VAL A 192 3.76 -22.95 1.24
N GLY A 193 3.78 -22.52 2.52
CA GLY A 193 5.03 -22.41 3.30
C GLY A 193 5.77 -23.75 3.41
N ASP A 194 5.06 -24.85 3.67
CA ASP A 194 5.64 -26.19 3.79
C ASP A 194 6.18 -26.69 2.44
N ALA A 195 5.44 -26.46 1.36
CA ALA A 195 5.89 -26.79 0.00
C ALA A 195 7.16 -25.99 -0.37
N VAL A 196 7.22 -24.71 -0.02
CA VAL A 196 8.40 -23.85 -0.19
C VAL A 196 9.56 -24.38 0.65
N SER A 197 9.35 -24.73 1.91
CA SER A 197 10.38 -25.32 2.78
C SER A 197 10.97 -26.59 2.18
N THR A 198 10.13 -27.48 1.66
CA THR A 198 10.57 -28.72 1.00
C THR A 198 11.41 -28.43 -0.25
N LEU A 199 10.96 -27.47 -1.08
CA LEU A 199 11.68 -27.07 -2.28
C LEU A 199 13.06 -26.49 -1.95
N PHE A 200 13.12 -25.53 -1.03
CA PHE A 200 14.37 -24.92 -0.63
C PHE A 200 15.29 -25.87 0.13
N GLY A 201 14.72 -26.78 0.91
CA GLY A 201 15.49 -27.82 1.62
C GLY A 201 16.26 -28.76 0.71
N SER A 202 15.84 -28.92 -0.56
CA SER A 202 16.59 -29.67 -1.57
C SER A 202 17.76 -28.87 -2.18
N ILE A 203 17.76 -27.56 -2.03
CA ILE A 203 18.74 -26.64 -2.65
C ILE A 203 19.73 -26.11 -1.61
N ILE A 204 19.25 -25.83 -0.39
CA ILE A 204 20.05 -25.26 0.70
C ILE A 204 20.81 -26.38 1.42
N PRO A 205 22.15 -26.35 1.47
CA PRO A 205 22.92 -27.31 2.26
C PRO A 205 22.57 -27.19 3.75
N ALA A 206 22.35 -28.33 4.40
CA ALA A 206 22.00 -28.38 5.81
C ALA A 206 23.04 -27.63 6.68
N GLY A 207 22.57 -26.77 7.57
CA GLY A 207 23.42 -26.03 8.51
C GLY A 207 24.18 -24.83 7.93
N ASN A 208 23.98 -24.48 6.66
CA ASN A 208 24.65 -23.31 6.07
C ASN A 208 23.78 -22.05 6.19
N LEU A 209 24.04 -21.28 7.25
CA LEU A 209 23.32 -20.05 7.57
C LEU A 209 23.35 -19.00 6.43
N TYR A 210 24.51 -18.79 5.82
CA TYR A 210 24.68 -17.76 4.79
C TYR A 210 23.93 -18.08 3.50
N ILE A 211 23.94 -19.34 3.08
CA ILE A 211 23.15 -19.76 1.93
C ILE A 211 21.65 -19.66 2.26
N GLY A 212 21.25 -19.97 3.49
CA GLY A 212 19.90 -19.77 3.98
C GLY A 212 19.45 -18.29 3.90
N ILE A 213 20.32 -17.36 4.31
CA ILE A 213 20.07 -15.91 4.23
C ILE A 213 19.90 -15.46 2.79
N ILE A 214 20.80 -15.87 1.89
CA ILE A 214 20.70 -15.51 0.47
C ILE A 214 19.41 -16.06 -0.14
N ALA A 215 19.11 -17.34 0.15
CA ALA A 215 17.88 -17.99 -0.33
C ALA A 215 16.62 -17.28 0.20
N TYR A 216 16.64 -16.85 1.47
CA TYR A 216 15.55 -16.11 2.07
C TYR A 216 15.35 -14.75 1.40
N ALA A 217 16.40 -13.95 1.24
CA ALA A 217 16.34 -12.63 0.62
C ALA A 217 15.92 -12.71 -0.87
N VAL A 218 16.56 -13.58 -1.65
CA VAL A 218 16.23 -13.78 -3.08
C VAL A 218 14.84 -14.39 -3.24
N GLY A 219 14.48 -15.35 -2.40
CA GLY A 219 13.14 -15.93 -2.37
C GLY A 219 12.08 -14.88 -2.07
N MET A 220 12.33 -13.96 -1.13
CA MET A 220 11.45 -12.82 -0.86
C MET A 220 11.21 -11.97 -2.11
N VAL A 221 12.28 -11.65 -2.87
CA VAL A 221 12.16 -10.89 -4.12
C VAL A 221 11.33 -11.65 -5.14
N LEU A 222 11.62 -12.93 -5.36
CA LEU A 222 10.92 -13.76 -6.34
C LEU A 222 9.44 -13.93 -6.00
N PHE A 223 9.13 -14.31 -4.76
CA PHE A 223 7.74 -14.44 -4.32
C PHE A 223 6.99 -13.13 -4.40
N THR A 224 7.60 -12.04 -3.99
CA THR A 224 6.99 -10.71 -4.10
C THR A 224 6.78 -10.32 -5.56
N ALA A 225 7.72 -10.62 -6.45
CA ALA A 225 7.56 -10.34 -7.87
C ALA A 225 6.38 -11.11 -8.50
N ILE A 226 6.18 -12.36 -8.08
CA ILE A 226 5.06 -13.20 -8.52
C ILE A 226 3.73 -12.72 -7.92
N MET A 227 3.71 -12.46 -6.61
CA MET A 227 2.49 -12.11 -5.86
C MET A 227 2.14 -10.62 -5.95
N GLY A 228 3.09 -9.75 -6.31
CA GLY A 228 2.92 -8.30 -6.34
C GLY A 228 2.83 -7.64 -4.95
N ASN A 229 3.03 -8.40 -3.87
CA ASN A 229 2.86 -7.92 -2.50
C ASN A 229 3.85 -8.57 -1.53
N ALA A 230 4.73 -7.75 -0.94
CA ALA A 230 5.73 -8.20 0.02
C ALA A 230 5.13 -8.72 1.34
N PHE A 231 4.00 -8.17 1.79
CA PHE A 231 3.32 -8.65 3.01
C PHE A 231 2.76 -10.05 2.87
N ALA A 232 2.29 -10.40 1.67
CA ALA A 232 1.86 -11.77 1.39
C ALA A 232 3.05 -12.72 1.26
N ALA A 233 4.14 -12.27 0.64
CA ALA A 233 5.35 -13.07 0.47
C ALA A 233 6.05 -13.35 1.79
N ILE A 234 6.12 -12.38 2.72
CA ILE A 234 6.86 -12.53 3.99
C ILE A 234 6.30 -13.66 4.85
N THR A 235 4.98 -13.84 4.87
CA THR A 235 4.35 -14.91 5.66
C THR A 235 4.79 -16.30 5.17
N VAL A 236 4.76 -16.50 3.85
CA VAL A 236 5.15 -17.77 3.22
C VAL A 236 6.65 -18.01 3.34
N MET A 237 7.45 -17.00 3.01
CA MET A 237 8.91 -17.13 2.98
C MET A 237 9.53 -17.20 4.37
N THR A 238 8.95 -16.53 5.37
CA THR A 238 9.44 -16.65 6.75
C THR A 238 9.20 -18.07 7.29
N VAL A 239 8.01 -18.63 7.08
CA VAL A 239 7.70 -19.99 7.53
C VAL A 239 8.48 -21.03 6.72
N GLY A 240 8.56 -20.86 5.40
CA GLY A 240 9.18 -21.83 4.50
C GLY A 240 10.72 -21.80 4.48
N VAL A 241 11.34 -20.64 4.65
CA VAL A 241 12.81 -20.49 4.54
C VAL A 241 13.41 -19.80 5.76
N GLY A 242 12.83 -18.68 6.20
CA GLY A 242 13.37 -17.87 7.28
C GLY A 242 13.53 -18.65 8.58
N VAL A 243 12.48 -19.34 9.03
CA VAL A 243 12.52 -20.12 10.28
C VAL A 243 13.45 -21.33 10.15
N PRO A 244 13.27 -22.27 9.19
CA PRO A 244 14.04 -23.50 9.17
C PRO A 244 15.53 -23.32 8.81
N PHE A 245 15.90 -22.35 7.99
CA PHE A 245 17.24 -22.24 7.43
C PHE A 245 18.04 -21.02 7.91
N VAL A 246 17.41 -20.10 8.68
CA VAL A 246 18.06 -18.89 9.16
C VAL A 246 17.89 -18.72 10.67
N ILE A 247 16.66 -18.66 11.16
CA ILE A 247 16.36 -18.39 12.57
C ILE A 247 16.75 -19.59 13.45
N SER A 248 16.45 -20.82 13.02
CA SER A 248 16.80 -22.04 13.74
C SER A 248 18.33 -22.25 13.85
N LEU A 249 19.12 -21.62 12.99
CA LEU A 249 20.58 -21.63 13.02
C LEU A 249 21.18 -20.50 13.88
N GLY A 250 20.35 -19.78 14.65
CA GLY A 250 20.79 -18.81 15.65
C GLY A 250 20.76 -17.33 15.19
N ALA A 251 20.30 -17.03 13.98
CA ALA A 251 20.17 -15.64 13.56
C ALA A 251 19.02 -14.92 14.29
N ASN A 252 19.20 -13.65 14.63
CA ASN A 252 18.19 -12.87 15.34
C ASN A 252 16.94 -12.64 14.46
N PRO A 253 15.75 -13.12 14.89
CA PRO A 253 14.54 -13.02 14.10
C PRO A 253 14.15 -11.60 13.71
N LEU A 254 14.35 -10.62 14.61
CA LEU A 254 13.96 -9.23 14.38
C LEU A 254 14.70 -8.63 13.18
N TYR A 255 16.04 -8.80 13.14
CA TYR A 255 16.83 -8.31 12.02
C TYR A 255 16.53 -9.06 10.73
N MET A 256 16.45 -10.39 10.80
CA MET A 256 16.25 -11.23 9.62
C MET A 256 14.90 -10.96 8.97
N VAL A 257 13.82 -10.92 9.73
CA VAL A 257 12.47 -10.68 9.19
C VAL A 257 12.33 -9.25 8.66
N THR A 258 12.86 -8.25 9.36
CA THR A 258 12.82 -6.86 8.90
C THR A 258 13.57 -6.66 7.59
N LEU A 259 14.78 -7.22 7.47
CA LEU A 259 15.58 -7.10 6.26
C LEU A 259 15.01 -7.94 5.09
N ALA A 260 14.45 -9.10 5.38
CA ALA A 260 13.73 -9.89 4.38
C ALA A 260 12.50 -9.14 3.84
N MET A 261 11.75 -8.45 4.71
CA MET A 261 10.64 -7.61 4.29
C MET A 261 11.09 -6.50 3.34
N THR A 262 12.20 -5.82 3.67
CA THR A 262 12.76 -4.79 2.78
C THR A 262 13.34 -5.36 1.49
N SER A 263 13.88 -6.58 1.51
CA SER A 263 14.25 -7.32 0.29
C SER A 263 13.01 -7.62 -0.58
N GLY A 264 11.89 -7.97 0.05
CA GLY A 264 10.61 -8.11 -0.65
C GLY A 264 10.17 -6.82 -1.36
N TYR A 265 10.40 -5.65 -0.78
CA TYR A 265 10.13 -4.39 -1.47
C TYR A 265 10.97 -4.20 -2.73
N CYS A 266 12.21 -4.69 -2.78
CA CYS A 266 12.96 -4.73 -4.03
C CYS A 266 12.23 -5.55 -5.10
N GLY A 267 11.58 -6.65 -4.72
CA GLY A 267 10.72 -7.44 -5.60
C GLY A 267 9.51 -6.66 -6.12
N THR A 268 8.87 -5.84 -5.26
CA THR A 268 7.73 -5.00 -5.70
C THR A 268 8.13 -4.01 -6.79
N LEU A 269 9.35 -3.47 -6.75
CA LEU A 269 9.84 -2.52 -7.74
C LEU A 269 10.12 -3.17 -9.11
N LEU A 270 10.29 -4.48 -9.15
CA LEU A 270 10.66 -5.23 -10.36
C LEU A 270 9.47 -5.84 -11.11
N THR A 271 8.26 -5.71 -10.59
CA THR A 271 7.07 -6.39 -11.14
C THR A 271 5.92 -5.45 -11.45
N PRO A 272 5.21 -5.65 -12.59
CA PRO A 272 3.97 -4.94 -12.86
C PRO A 272 2.81 -5.39 -11.96
N MET A 273 2.94 -6.55 -11.27
CA MET A 273 1.92 -7.04 -10.34
C MET A 273 1.77 -6.13 -9.12
N ALA A 274 2.84 -5.44 -8.71
CA ALA A 274 2.77 -4.39 -7.68
C ALA A 274 2.24 -3.07 -8.28
N ALA A 275 0.96 -3.08 -8.66
CA ALA A 275 0.34 -2.02 -9.43
C ALA A 275 0.40 -0.64 -8.73
N ASN A 276 0.28 -0.61 -7.41
CA ASN A 276 0.36 0.61 -6.59
C ASN A 276 1.74 1.30 -6.67
N PHE A 277 2.83 0.55 -6.89
CA PHE A 277 4.18 1.11 -7.01
C PHE A 277 4.56 1.45 -8.45
N ASN A 278 4.05 0.70 -9.44
CA ASN A 278 4.57 0.74 -10.80
C ASN A 278 3.55 1.23 -11.83
N ILE A 279 2.27 0.87 -11.67
CA ILE A 279 1.23 1.23 -12.65
C ILE A 279 0.55 2.54 -12.25
N VAL A 280 0.13 2.68 -10.99
CA VAL A 280 -0.57 3.88 -10.50
C VAL A 280 0.26 5.15 -10.70
N PRO A 281 1.55 5.20 -10.27
CA PRO A 281 2.37 6.38 -10.53
C PRO A 281 2.56 6.66 -12.03
N GLY A 282 2.68 5.61 -12.86
CA GLY A 282 2.78 5.75 -14.32
C GLY A 282 1.54 6.40 -14.93
N VAL A 283 0.35 6.05 -14.42
CA VAL A 283 -0.91 6.65 -14.84
C VAL A 283 -1.00 8.12 -14.40
N TYR A 284 -0.59 8.45 -13.17
CA TYR A 284 -0.64 9.83 -12.65
C TYR A 284 0.36 10.75 -13.35
N LEU A 285 1.52 10.24 -13.72
CA LEU A 285 2.56 10.98 -14.42
C LEU A 285 2.39 10.97 -15.95
N GLU A 286 1.32 10.33 -16.45
CA GLU A 286 1.02 10.20 -17.88
C GLU A 286 2.20 9.64 -18.69
N ILE A 287 2.95 8.68 -18.13
CA ILE A 287 4.12 8.08 -18.74
C ILE A 287 3.69 7.20 -19.91
N LYS A 288 4.24 7.45 -21.10
CA LYS A 288 3.89 6.73 -22.33
C LYS A 288 4.31 5.25 -22.28
N ASP A 289 5.50 4.96 -21.72
CA ASP A 289 5.98 3.57 -21.56
C ASP A 289 5.37 2.94 -20.34
N LYS A 290 4.49 1.96 -20.53
CA LYS A 290 3.81 1.20 -19.46
C LYS A 290 4.78 0.58 -18.44
N TYR A 291 5.99 0.23 -18.86
CA TYR A 291 7.03 -0.36 -18.00
C TYR A 291 8.17 0.62 -17.69
N GLY A 292 8.03 1.89 -18.04
CA GLY A 292 9.06 2.91 -17.86
C GLY A 292 9.55 3.02 -16.42
N ILE A 293 8.62 3.01 -15.45
CA ILE A 293 8.96 3.07 -14.03
C ILE A 293 9.78 1.84 -13.62
N ILE A 294 9.33 0.63 -13.98
CA ILE A 294 10.03 -0.61 -13.64
C ILE A 294 11.45 -0.59 -14.19
N LYS A 295 11.62 -0.22 -15.45
CA LYS A 295 12.95 -0.16 -16.10
C LYS A 295 13.92 0.76 -15.34
N MET A 296 13.42 1.89 -14.85
CA MET A 296 14.23 2.83 -14.06
C MET A 296 14.59 2.31 -12.68
N GLN A 297 13.76 1.43 -12.11
CA GLN A 297 13.93 0.90 -10.75
C GLN A 297 14.78 -0.38 -10.68
N VAL A 298 15.07 -1.04 -11.80
CA VAL A 298 15.84 -2.30 -11.82
C VAL A 298 17.20 -2.14 -11.15
N ILE A 299 17.99 -1.17 -11.56
CA ILE A 299 19.35 -0.97 -11.04
C ILE A 299 19.33 -0.59 -9.55
N PRO A 300 18.56 0.41 -9.10
CA PRO A 300 18.42 0.71 -7.67
C PRO A 300 17.97 -0.50 -6.83
N SER A 301 17.01 -1.29 -7.32
CA SER A 301 16.51 -2.48 -6.62
C SER A 301 17.59 -3.54 -6.44
N LEU A 302 18.39 -3.80 -7.48
CA LEU A 302 19.48 -4.77 -7.38
C LEU A 302 20.59 -4.31 -6.46
N ILE A 303 20.93 -3.02 -6.46
CA ILE A 303 21.91 -2.45 -5.54
C ILE A 303 21.42 -2.60 -4.08
N MET A 304 20.15 -2.24 -3.84
CA MET A 304 19.54 -2.35 -2.51
C MET A 304 19.45 -3.79 -2.04
N LEU A 305 19.06 -4.72 -2.91
CA LEU A 305 19.02 -6.14 -2.58
C LEU A 305 20.41 -6.68 -2.18
N THR A 306 21.44 -6.33 -2.96
CA THR A 306 22.83 -6.72 -2.66
C THR A 306 23.27 -6.17 -1.30
N PHE A 307 22.99 -4.89 -1.04
CA PHE A 307 23.27 -4.27 0.25
C PHE A 307 22.56 -5.00 1.40
N GLN A 308 21.28 -5.34 1.23
CA GLN A 308 20.48 -6.02 2.26
C GLN A 308 20.99 -7.43 2.54
N ILE A 309 21.38 -8.19 1.52
CA ILE A 309 21.97 -9.53 1.70
C ILE A 309 23.29 -9.41 2.49
N ILE A 310 24.17 -8.48 2.13
CA ILE A 310 25.42 -8.25 2.84
C ILE A 310 25.14 -7.87 4.29
N TYR A 311 24.19 -6.97 4.51
CA TYR A 311 23.82 -6.53 5.86
C TYR A 311 23.19 -7.65 6.70
N MET A 312 22.36 -8.50 6.11
CA MET A 312 21.83 -9.70 6.78
C MET A 312 22.94 -10.67 7.18
N CYS A 313 23.93 -10.89 6.30
CA CYS A 313 25.06 -11.75 6.61
C CYS A 313 25.93 -11.17 7.75
N ILE A 314 26.15 -9.87 7.79
CA ILE A 314 26.86 -9.20 8.88
C ILE A 314 26.05 -9.29 10.17
N ALA A 315 24.77 -8.97 10.13
CA ALA A 315 23.88 -9.00 11.29
C ALA A 315 23.72 -10.41 11.87
N ALA A 316 23.83 -11.46 11.05
CA ALA A 316 23.81 -12.84 11.51
C ALA A 316 25.08 -13.23 12.30
N GLY A 317 26.20 -12.58 12.04
CA GLY A 317 27.45 -12.77 12.79
C GLY A 317 27.48 -12.08 14.17
N PHE A 318 26.60 -11.11 14.40
CA PHE A 318 26.40 -10.47 15.68
C PHE A 318 25.26 -11.18 16.44
N SER A 319 25.55 -12.33 17.04
CA SER A 319 24.66 -12.92 18.05
C SER A 319 24.74 -12.10 19.32
N PHE A 320 23.71 -11.30 19.61
CA PHE A 320 23.51 -10.66 20.89
C PHE A 320 22.67 -11.53 21.81
#